data_d77e04f282215adf2022f5051c2e4afa
#
_entry.id   d77e04f282215adf2022f5051c2e4afa
#
_cell.length_a   1.000
_cell.length_b   1.000
_cell.length_c   1.000
_cell.angle_alpha   90.00
_cell.angle_beta   90.00
_cell.angle_gamma   90.00
#
_symmetry.space_group_name_H-M   'P 1'
#
loop_
_entity.id
_entity.type
_entity.pdbx_description
1 polymer ?
#
loop_
_entity_poly.entity_id
_entity_poly.type
_entity_poly.pdbx_seq_one_letter_code
_entity_poly.pdbx_strand_id
1 'polypeptide(L)'
;MLRKILALFAIIISISLNINAQDLKLLDAKDAVTGASRMDLYLPCLKNKVVGVVANQSSIMDNGTHLVDTLLSKGVNIVKIFTPEHGFRGTAAAGEHVASGVDDKTGIVIVSLYGKNKKPTAEQLQGIDILLFDLQDVGCRFYTYISTMTYVMEAAAENGISVIVLDRPNPNGFYVDGPVLEPENKSFVGMHCVPIVYGLTIGEYAMMVNGERWLTDGIQCDLTVIPLGNYDRNAIYKLPVKPSPNLPNWESVYLYPSLCLFEGTDVGVGRGTKLPFQIYTLPQLNDTVNLVGYAHRYRNNEQKLNLSWILDARKRLQNDEKFFNTYFIKLVGVSDLQQKINSGLTEDEIRSSWQTGIDNYLKIREKYLIY
;
A
#
# COMPACT_ATOMS: atom_id res chain seq x y z
N MET A 1 -0.81 5.88 -61.56
CA MET A 1 -1.30 4.81 -60.64
C MET A 1 -0.55 4.86 -59.30
N LEU A 2 0.76 5.07 -59.26
CA LEU A 2 1.60 5.11 -58.04
C LEU A 2 1.27 6.21 -57.02
N ARG A 3 0.81 7.41 -57.49
CA ARG A 3 0.44 8.55 -56.61
C ARG A 3 -0.86 8.38 -55.82
N LYS A 4 -1.76 7.48 -56.23
CA LYS A 4 -3.02 7.20 -55.52
C LYS A 4 -2.85 6.15 -54.42
N ILE A 5 -1.82 5.31 -54.51
CA ILE A 5 -1.50 4.28 -53.49
C ILE A 5 -0.77 4.91 -52.30
N LEU A 6 0.06 5.95 -52.52
CA LEU A 6 0.73 6.69 -51.44
C LEU A 6 -0.24 7.56 -50.61
N ALA A 7 -1.36 8.04 -51.22
CA ALA A 7 -2.35 8.78 -50.46
C ALA A 7 -3.25 7.90 -49.56
N LEU A 8 -3.41 6.61 -49.89
CA LEU A 8 -4.19 5.68 -49.08
C LEU A 8 -3.38 5.15 -47.86
N PHE A 9 -2.05 5.08 -47.97
CA PHE A 9 -1.18 4.72 -46.85
C PHE A 9 -1.01 5.83 -45.81
N ALA A 10 -1.12 7.10 -46.23
CA ALA A 10 -1.03 8.25 -45.32
C ALA A 10 -2.32 8.45 -44.47
N ILE A 11 -3.46 7.87 -44.87
CA ILE A 11 -4.75 7.98 -44.16
C ILE A 11 -4.89 6.86 -43.11
N ILE A 12 -4.14 5.77 -43.22
CA ILE A 12 -4.20 4.62 -42.27
C ILE A 12 -3.30 4.86 -41.05
N ILE A 13 -2.35 5.77 -41.08
CA ILE A 13 -1.43 6.08 -39.97
C ILE A 13 -1.99 7.16 -39.00
N SER A 14 -3.10 7.81 -39.34
CA SER A 14 -3.73 8.83 -38.48
C SER A 14 -4.97 8.33 -37.70
N ILE A 15 -5.22 7.04 -37.64
CA ILE A 15 -6.06 6.46 -36.58
C ILE A 15 -5.12 6.14 -35.40
N SER A 16 -4.50 7.17 -34.88
CA SER A 16 -3.87 7.16 -33.57
C SER A 16 -4.95 6.82 -32.58
N LEU A 17 -4.80 5.71 -31.93
CA LEU A 17 -5.36 5.29 -30.67
C LEU A 17 -5.72 6.51 -29.77
N ASN A 18 -6.88 7.09 -29.97
CA ASN A 18 -7.61 7.67 -28.86
C ASN A 18 -8.05 6.48 -28.00
N ILE A 19 -7.11 5.89 -27.25
CA ILE A 19 -7.44 5.23 -26.01
C ILE A 19 -8.06 6.36 -25.21
N ASN A 20 -9.39 6.43 -25.17
CA ASN A 20 -10.10 7.25 -24.22
C ASN A 20 -9.57 6.81 -22.86
N ALA A 21 -8.64 7.57 -22.30
CA ALA A 21 -8.27 7.43 -20.90
C ALA A 21 -9.58 7.61 -20.16
N GLN A 22 -10.12 6.52 -19.64
CA GLN A 22 -11.38 6.55 -18.91
C GLN A 22 -11.12 7.41 -17.69
N ASP A 23 -11.88 8.49 -17.52
CA ASP A 23 -11.73 9.38 -16.38
C ASP A 23 -11.83 8.56 -15.09
N LEU A 24 -10.77 8.63 -14.26
CA LEU A 24 -10.75 7.96 -12.97
C LEU A 24 -11.85 8.52 -12.08
N LYS A 25 -12.79 7.65 -11.72
CA LYS A 25 -13.83 8.01 -10.76
C LYS A 25 -13.21 8.29 -9.40
N LEU A 26 -13.70 9.31 -8.74
CA LEU A 26 -13.39 9.59 -7.35
C LEU A 26 -14.58 9.14 -6.51
N LEU A 27 -14.46 7.99 -5.86
CA LEU A 27 -15.52 7.35 -5.09
C LEU A 27 -15.29 7.54 -3.59
N ASP A 28 -16.34 7.56 -2.80
CA ASP A 28 -16.23 7.38 -1.37
C ASP A 28 -16.02 5.89 -1.06
N ALA A 29 -15.28 5.57 0.01
CA ALA A 29 -15.04 4.17 0.35
C ALA A 29 -16.33 3.37 0.61
N LYS A 30 -17.43 4.04 1.02
CA LYS A 30 -18.77 3.43 1.18
C LYS A 30 -19.40 2.94 -0.14
N ASP A 31 -18.85 3.36 -1.30
CA ASP A 31 -19.32 2.89 -2.61
C ASP A 31 -18.85 1.45 -2.92
N ALA A 32 -17.85 0.96 -2.16
CA ALA A 32 -17.43 -0.43 -2.13
C ALA A 32 -17.80 -1.04 -0.76
N VAL A 33 -18.36 -2.24 -0.75
CA VAL A 33 -18.64 -2.98 0.49
C VAL A 33 -17.36 -3.65 0.95
N THR A 34 -16.84 -3.29 2.12
CA THR A 34 -15.62 -3.88 2.66
C THR A 34 -15.79 -5.36 3.02
N GLY A 35 -14.73 -6.16 2.94
CA GLY A 35 -14.75 -7.55 3.44
C GLY A 35 -15.24 -7.63 4.89
N ALA A 36 -14.86 -6.64 5.71
CA ALA A 36 -15.31 -6.52 7.11
C ALA A 36 -16.85 -6.43 7.24
N SER A 37 -17.53 -5.76 6.30
CA SER A 37 -18.98 -5.59 6.31
C SER A 37 -19.75 -6.81 5.77
N ARG A 38 -19.07 -7.76 5.10
CA ARG A 38 -19.65 -9.01 4.58
C ARG A 38 -19.63 -10.12 5.63
N MET A 39 -20.19 -9.83 6.79
CA MET A 39 -20.14 -10.72 7.96
C MET A 39 -20.77 -12.09 7.73
N ASP A 40 -21.75 -12.19 6.86
CA ASP A 40 -22.40 -13.43 6.44
C ASP A 40 -21.42 -14.45 5.88
N LEU A 41 -20.31 -14.00 5.27
CA LEU A 41 -19.31 -14.87 4.67
C LEU A 41 -18.30 -15.43 5.67
N TYR A 42 -18.01 -14.74 6.79
CA TYR A 42 -16.95 -15.17 7.69
C TYR A 42 -17.40 -15.40 9.15
N LEU A 43 -18.49 -14.80 9.61
CA LEU A 43 -18.99 -14.99 10.96
C LEU A 43 -19.28 -16.47 11.31
N PRO A 44 -19.81 -17.30 10.38
CA PRO A 44 -19.96 -18.73 10.64
C PRO A 44 -18.64 -19.44 10.93
N CYS A 45 -17.54 -19.03 10.31
CA CYS A 45 -16.20 -19.60 10.51
C CYS A 45 -15.62 -19.27 11.91
N LEU A 46 -16.10 -18.18 12.54
CA LEU A 46 -15.66 -17.74 13.87
C LEU A 46 -16.44 -18.40 15.01
N LYS A 47 -17.52 -19.15 14.72
CA LYS A 47 -18.36 -19.78 15.74
C LYS A 47 -17.57 -20.80 16.54
N ASN A 48 -17.59 -20.66 17.89
CA ASN A 48 -16.89 -21.52 18.85
C ASN A 48 -15.35 -21.51 18.65
N LYS A 49 -14.80 -20.47 18.03
CA LYS A 49 -13.36 -20.29 17.84
C LYS A 49 -12.83 -19.23 18.81
N VAL A 50 -11.58 -19.42 19.20
CA VAL A 50 -10.78 -18.40 19.89
C VAL A 50 -10.09 -17.53 18.82
N VAL A 51 -10.44 -16.24 18.79
CA VAL A 51 -10.07 -15.34 17.69
C VAL A 51 -9.02 -14.33 18.15
N GLY A 52 -7.94 -14.21 17.37
CA GLY A 52 -7.04 -13.06 17.38
C GLY A 52 -7.40 -12.11 16.24
N VAL A 53 -7.35 -10.80 16.47
CA VAL A 53 -7.69 -9.81 15.44
C VAL A 53 -6.49 -8.90 15.18
N VAL A 54 -6.05 -8.81 13.92
CA VAL A 54 -5.05 -7.81 13.49
C VAL A 54 -5.80 -6.58 13.01
N ALA A 55 -5.77 -5.51 13.79
CA ALA A 55 -6.61 -4.34 13.57
C ALA A 55 -5.99 -3.04 14.08
N ASN A 56 -6.46 -1.92 13.53
CA ASN A 56 -6.16 -0.57 14.00
C ASN A 56 -7.38 0.37 13.79
N GLN A 57 -7.17 1.69 13.89
CA GLN A 57 -8.22 2.70 13.70
C GLN A 57 -8.95 2.61 12.34
N SER A 58 -8.31 2.03 11.32
CA SER A 58 -8.90 1.89 9.99
C SER A 58 -9.84 0.68 9.87
N SER A 59 -9.86 -0.19 10.88
CA SER A 59 -10.68 -1.41 10.93
C SER A 59 -12.15 -1.08 11.24
N ILE A 60 -12.76 -0.23 10.41
CA ILE A 60 -14.15 0.17 10.52
C ILE A 60 -15.00 -0.49 9.44
N MET A 61 -16.24 -0.77 9.77
CA MET A 61 -17.26 -1.27 8.87
C MET A 61 -17.93 -0.12 8.10
N ASP A 62 -18.67 -0.42 7.06
CA ASP A 62 -19.33 0.60 6.21
C ASP A 62 -20.33 1.47 6.96
N ASN A 63 -20.85 0.99 8.10
CA ASN A 63 -21.70 1.76 9.01
C ASN A 63 -20.91 2.65 10.00
N GLY A 64 -19.57 2.69 9.89
CA GLY A 64 -18.70 3.49 10.75
C GLY A 64 -18.36 2.89 12.11
N THR A 65 -18.85 1.68 12.44
CA THR A 65 -18.49 0.99 13.70
C THR A 65 -17.15 0.26 13.55
N HIS A 66 -16.40 0.16 14.65
CA HIS A 66 -15.15 -0.59 14.63
C HIS A 66 -15.41 -2.10 14.58
N LEU A 67 -14.65 -2.83 13.76
CA LEU A 67 -14.82 -4.28 13.57
C LEU A 67 -14.82 -5.05 14.90
N VAL A 68 -13.83 -4.80 15.77
CA VAL A 68 -13.70 -5.49 17.08
C VAL A 68 -14.96 -5.29 17.92
N ASP A 69 -15.46 -4.05 18.02
CA ASP A 69 -16.67 -3.75 18.80
C ASP A 69 -17.89 -4.50 18.22
N THR A 70 -18.00 -4.57 16.90
CA THR A 70 -19.08 -5.27 16.22
C THR A 70 -19.00 -6.77 16.44
N LEU A 71 -17.83 -7.39 16.31
CA LEU A 71 -17.64 -8.82 16.54
C LEU A 71 -17.94 -9.23 17.98
N LEU A 72 -17.52 -8.43 18.96
CA LEU A 72 -17.86 -8.64 20.38
C LEU A 72 -19.37 -8.59 20.62
N SER A 73 -20.06 -7.64 20.00
CA SER A 73 -21.55 -7.53 20.10
C SER A 73 -22.27 -8.75 19.50
N LYS A 74 -21.60 -9.48 18.60
CA LYS A 74 -22.10 -10.73 17.99
C LYS A 74 -21.66 -11.99 18.78
N GLY A 75 -21.00 -11.82 19.91
CA GLY A 75 -20.57 -12.92 20.77
C GLY A 75 -19.33 -13.66 20.27
N VAL A 76 -18.53 -13.07 19.38
CA VAL A 76 -17.25 -13.64 18.94
C VAL A 76 -16.26 -13.58 20.10
N ASN A 77 -15.59 -14.70 20.39
CA ASN A 77 -14.60 -14.81 21.46
C ASN A 77 -13.24 -14.25 21.01
N ILE A 78 -13.07 -12.93 21.08
CA ILE A 78 -11.80 -12.25 20.79
C ILE A 78 -10.95 -12.20 22.05
N VAL A 79 -9.78 -12.84 22.00
CA VAL A 79 -8.88 -12.91 23.17
C VAL A 79 -7.68 -11.99 23.05
N LYS A 80 -7.33 -11.55 21.82
CA LYS A 80 -6.15 -10.74 21.60
C LYS A 80 -6.30 -9.85 20.35
N ILE A 81 -5.79 -8.64 20.44
CA ILE A 81 -5.68 -7.69 19.31
C ILE A 81 -4.20 -7.51 19.00
N PHE A 82 -3.82 -7.69 17.75
CA PHE A 82 -2.49 -7.38 17.22
C PHE A 82 -2.57 -6.06 16.46
N THR A 83 -1.67 -5.12 16.73
CA THR A 83 -1.73 -3.80 16.14
C THR A 83 -0.40 -3.42 15.49
N PRO A 84 -0.42 -2.88 14.24
CA PRO A 84 0.77 -2.41 13.55
C PRO A 84 1.19 -1.02 14.04
N GLU A 85 2.06 -0.36 13.29
CA GLU A 85 2.38 1.06 13.43
C GLU A 85 1.12 1.91 13.60
N HIS A 86 1.21 2.99 14.35
CA HIS A 86 0.13 3.89 14.78
C HIS A 86 -0.78 3.38 15.90
N GLY A 87 -0.69 2.10 16.27
CA GLY A 87 -1.43 1.52 17.39
C GLY A 87 -2.92 1.26 17.09
N PHE A 88 -3.58 0.58 18.02
CA PHE A 88 -4.95 0.10 17.82
C PHE A 88 -5.98 1.22 17.61
N ARG A 89 -5.84 2.35 18.31
CA ARG A 89 -6.72 3.52 18.18
C ARG A 89 -6.14 4.62 17.29
N GLY A 90 -4.96 4.41 16.67
CA GLY A 90 -4.38 5.30 15.66
C GLY A 90 -3.84 6.63 16.19
N THR A 91 -3.45 6.68 17.45
CA THR A 91 -2.97 7.91 18.11
C THR A 91 -1.47 8.12 18.01
N ALA A 92 -0.68 7.07 17.75
CA ALA A 92 0.77 7.16 17.66
C ALA A 92 1.23 7.76 16.31
N ALA A 93 2.20 8.68 16.35
CA ALA A 93 2.82 9.24 15.15
C ALA A 93 3.68 8.18 14.41
N ALA A 94 4.04 8.46 13.14
CA ALA A 94 4.92 7.57 12.38
C ALA A 94 6.29 7.47 13.07
N GLY A 95 6.77 6.23 13.27
CA GLY A 95 8.02 5.95 14.00
C GLY A 95 7.89 6.00 15.53
N GLU A 96 6.75 6.41 16.07
CA GLU A 96 6.52 6.45 17.51
C GLU A 96 6.34 5.04 18.09
N HIS A 97 6.82 4.85 19.33
CA HIS A 97 6.70 3.56 20.02
C HIS A 97 5.23 3.21 20.28
N VAL A 98 4.80 2.06 19.75
CA VAL A 98 3.49 1.49 20.01
C VAL A 98 3.62 0.43 21.11
N ALA A 99 3.15 0.75 22.31
CA ALA A 99 3.21 -0.17 23.45
C ALA A 99 2.15 -1.27 23.34
N SER A 100 2.49 -2.47 23.82
CA SER A 100 1.49 -3.49 24.16
C SER A 100 0.76 -3.08 25.44
N GLY A 101 -0.49 -3.52 25.60
CA GLY A 101 -1.30 -3.13 26.76
C GLY A 101 -2.66 -3.80 26.75
N VAL A 102 -3.67 -3.11 27.25
CA VAL A 102 -5.06 -3.55 27.27
C VAL A 102 -5.92 -2.43 26.67
N ASP A 103 -6.89 -2.76 25.83
CA ASP A 103 -7.85 -1.79 25.32
C ASP A 103 -8.83 -1.39 26.43
N ASP A 104 -8.82 -0.13 26.82
CA ASP A 104 -9.64 0.38 27.95
C ASP A 104 -11.14 0.16 27.73
N LYS A 105 -11.59 0.10 26.48
CA LYS A 105 -13.01 -0.07 26.16
C LYS A 105 -13.47 -1.53 26.27
N THR A 106 -12.64 -2.48 25.88
CA THR A 106 -13.04 -3.89 25.75
C THR A 106 -12.34 -4.80 26.75
N GLY A 107 -11.29 -4.35 27.42
CA GLY A 107 -10.48 -5.16 28.32
C GLY A 107 -9.58 -6.20 27.60
N ILE A 108 -9.54 -6.18 26.25
CA ILE A 108 -8.76 -7.15 25.46
C ILE A 108 -7.29 -6.77 25.44
N VAL A 109 -6.43 -7.78 25.54
CA VAL A 109 -4.96 -7.59 25.44
C VAL A 109 -4.58 -7.13 24.03
N ILE A 110 -3.79 -6.05 23.95
CA ILE A 110 -3.19 -5.53 22.72
C ILE A 110 -1.72 -5.95 22.66
N VAL A 111 -1.32 -6.54 21.56
CA VAL A 111 0.07 -6.90 21.22
C VAL A 111 0.54 -5.98 20.09
N SER A 112 1.59 -5.21 20.34
CA SER A 112 2.21 -4.37 19.30
C SER A 112 3.03 -5.23 18.34
N LEU A 113 2.77 -5.05 17.03
CA LEU A 113 3.56 -5.62 15.93
C LEU A 113 4.46 -4.53 15.29
N TYR A 114 4.97 -3.60 16.11
CA TYR A 114 5.82 -2.52 15.66
C TYR A 114 7.15 -2.45 16.42
N GLY A 115 8.16 -1.85 15.82
CA GLY A 115 9.49 -1.75 16.42
C GLY A 115 10.26 -3.07 16.37
N LYS A 116 10.56 -3.64 17.52
CA LYS A 116 11.35 -4.90 17.62
C LYS A 116 10.50 -6.15 17.39
N ASN A 117 9.22 -6.11 17.73
CA ASN A 117 8.26 -7.23 17.61
C ASN A 117 7.37 -7.04 16.39
N LYS A 118 7.86 -7.40 15.20
CA LYS A 118 7.11 -7.22 13.95
C LYS A 118 6.31 -8.47 13.54
N LYS A 119 6.73 -9.63 14.02
CA LYS A 119 6.11 -10.94 13.76
C LYS A 119 5.53 -11.48 15.06
N PRO A 120 4.27 -11.93 15.12
CA PRO A 120 3.73 -12.58 16.30
C PRO A 120 4.58 -13.78 16.71
N THR A 121 4.88 -13.92 18.00
CA THR A 121 5.59 -15.10 18.50
C THR A 121 4.62 -16.25 18.76
N ALA A 122 5.11 -17.50 18.79
CA ALA A 122 4.29 -18.66 19.12
C ALA A 122 3.57 -18.50 20.48
N GLU A 123 4.24 -17.90 21.47
CA GLU A 123 3.65 -17.61 22.79
C GLU A 123 2.49 -16.58 22.66
N GLN A 124 2.65 -15.55 21.84
CA GLN A 124 1.60 -14.57 21.60
C GLN A 124 0.40 -15.17 20.87
N LEU A 125 0.61 -16.24 20.08
CA LEU A 125 -0.42 -16.95 19.34
C LEU A 125 -1.05 -18.12 20.11
N GLN A 126 -0.52 -18.48 21.26
CA GLN A 126 -1.00 -19.61 22.04
C GLN A 126 -2.50 -19.50 22.35
N GLY A 127 -3.25 -20.57 22.06
CA GLY A 127 -4.69 -20.68 22.30
C GLY A 127 -5.57 -19.96 21.29
N ILE A 128 -5.02 -19.39 20.21
CA ILE A 128 -5.77 -18.81 19.11
C ILE A 128 -6.03 -19.88 18.05
N ASP A 129 -7.28 -20.03 17.63
CA ASP A 129 -7.69 -20.94 16.55
C ASP A 129 -7.62 -20.28 15.18
N ILE A 130 -7.88 -18.95 15.11
CA ILE A 130 -7.99 -18.23 13.87
C ILE A 130 -7.57 -16.76 14.04
N LEU A 131 -6.84 -16.23 13.07
CA LEU A 131 -6.48 -14.83 12.98
C LEU A 131 -7.34 -14.12 11.94
N LEU A 132 -7.96 -13.03 12.34
CA LEU A 132 -8.72 -12.15 11.46
C LEU A 132 -7.86 -10.91 11.15
N PHE A 133 -7.56 -10.65 9.90
CA PHE A 133 -6.74 -9.51 9.47
C PHE A 133 -7.60 -8.44 8.80
N ASP A 134 -7.57 -7.22 9.32
CA ASP A 134 -8.38 -6.09 8.84
C ASP A 134 -7.62 -4.77 8.98
N LEU A 135 -6.80 -4.43 8.00
CA LEU A 135 -6.04 -3.18 7.93
C LEU A 135 -6.23 -2.51 6.57
N GLN A 136 -6.37 -1.18 6.56
CA GLN A 136 -6.47 -0.40 5.33
C GLN A 136 -5.08 -0.07 4.79
N ASP A 137 -4.67 -0.72 3.73
CA ASP A 137 -3.47 -0.40 2.97
C ASP A 137 -3.68 0.75 1.98
N VAL A 138 -2.59 1.33 1.46
CA VAL A 138 -2.64 2.45 0.49
C VAL A 138 -2.08 2.10 -0.88
N GLY A 139 -1.76 0.83 -1.14
CA GLY A 139 -1.32 0.34 -2.45
C GLY A 139 0.13 0.67 -2.79
N CYS A 140 0.96 0.91 -1.80
CA CYS A 140 2.34 1.31 -1.99
C CYS A 140 3.30 0.42 -1.18
N ARG A 141 4.34 -0.14 -1.83
CA ARG A 141 5.22 -1.16 -1.25
C ARG A 141 5.84 -0.78 0.09
N PHE A 142 6.22 0.46 0.27
CA PHE A 142 6.86 0.93 1.50
C PHE A 142 5.86 1.32 2.60
N TYR A 143 4.54 1.23 2.34
CA TYR A 143 3.51 1.31 3.37
C TYR A 143 3.39 -0.07 4.02
N THR A 144 3.72 -0.20 5.31
CA THR A 144 4.17 -1.46 5.91
C THR A 144 3.09 -2.47 6.28
N TYR A 145 1.80 -2.21 5.97
CA TYR A 145 0.73 -3.15 6.35
C TYR A 145 0.77 -4.45 5.56
N ILE A 146 1.23 -4.44 4.31
CA ILE A 146 1.49 -5.68 3.56
C ILE A 146 2.63 -6.49 4.17
N SER A 147 3.63 -5.84 4.77
CA SER A 147 4.72 -6.50 5.48
C SER A 147 4.25 -7.08 6.82
N THR A 148 3.41 -6.35 7.55
CA THR A 148 2.74 -6.86 8.75
C THR A 148 1.89 -8.09 8.43
N MET A 149 1.10 -8.04 7.33
CA MET A 149 0.30 -9.17 6.87
C MET A 149 1.16 -10.41 6.57
N THR A 150 2.26 -10.21 5.85
CA THR A 150 3.20 -11.30 5.56
C THR A 150 3.70 -11.98 6.83
N TYR A 151 4.14 -11.23 7.82
CA TYR A 151 4.60 -11.79 9.09
C TYR A 151 3.48 -12.45 9.90
N VAL A 152 2.25 -11.93 9.83
CA VAL A 152 1.08 -12.57 10.47
C VAL A 152 0.76 -13.90 9.80
N MET A 153 0.74 -13.94 8.46
CA MET A 153 0.52 -15.18 7.70
C MET A 153 1.62 -16.22 7.97
N GLU A 154 2.88 -15.77 8.02
CA GLU A 154 4.02 -16.63 8.31
C GLU A 154 3.94 -17.22 9.72
N ALA A 155 3.70 -16.38 10.75
CA ALA A 155 3.54 -16.83 12.11
C ALA A 155 2.34 -17.78 12.28
N ALA A 156 1.23 -17.53 11.60
CA ALA A 156 0.06 -18.38 11.59
C ALA A 156 0.36 -19.76 10.96
N ALA A 157 1.02 -19.78 9.80
CA ALA A 157 1.41 -21.02 9.12
C ALA A 157 2.36 -21.88 9.99
N GLU A 158 3.35 -21.27 10.64
CA GLU A 158 4.29 -21.95 11.56
C GLU A 158 3.58 -22.56 12.78
N ASN A 159 2.42 -22.04 13.16
CA ASN A 159 1.67 -22.49 14.35
C ASN A 159 0.35 -23.22 14.00
N GLY A 160 0.09 -23.50 12.72
CA GLY A 160 -1.11 -24.23 12.28
C GLY A 160 -2.42 -23.46 12.50
N ILE A 161 -2.37 -22.12 12.44
CA ILE A 161 -3.50 -21.21 12.66
C ILE A 161 -4.02 -20.72 11.31
N SER A 162 -5.34 -20.76 11.09
CA SER A 162 -5.98 -20.22 9.88
C SER A 162 -5.99 -18.67 9.91
N VAL A 163 -5.88 -18.05 8.75
CA VAL A 163 -5.96 -16.59 8.59
C VAL A 163 -7.13 -16.23 7.67
N ILE A 164 -7.98 -15.32 8.11
CA ILE A 164 -9.00 -14.68 7.28
C ILE A 164 -8.58 -13.22 7.06
N VAL A 165 -8.37 -12.84 5.81
CA VAL A 165 -8.14 -11.45 5.40
C VAL A 165 -9.44 -10.83 4.95
N LEU A 166 -9.87 -9.77 5.63
CA LEU A 166 -11.03 -8.96 5.25
C LEU A 166 -10.54 -7.88 4.27
N ASP A 167 -10.86 -8.05 2.99
CA ASP A 167 -10.31 -7.20 1.94
C ASP A 167 -10.84 -5.76 2.01
N ARG A 168 -10.00 -4.81 1.58
CA ARG A 168 -10.27 -3.37 1.59
C ARG A 168 -9.91 -2.72 0.26
N PRO A 169 -10.63 -1.65 -0.16
CA PRO A 169 -10.30 -0.92 -1.38
C PRO A 169 -8.86 -0.42 -1.38
N ASN A 170 -8.16 -0.63 -2.50
CA ASN A 170 -6.86 0.00 -2.70
C ASN A 170 -7.05 1.38 -3.35
N PRO A 171 -6.70 2.50 -2.67
CA PRO A 171 -6.89 3.84 -3.22
C PRO A 171 -5.93 4.16 -4.38
N ASN A 172 -4.85 3.40 -4.55
CA ASN A 172 -3.90 3.45 -5.66
C ASN A 172 -3.92 2.17 -6.51
N GLY A 173 -5.04 1.42 -6.51
CA GLY A 173 -5.18 0.16 -7.24
C GLY A 173 -5.27 0.27 -8.75
N PHE A 174 -5.47 1.48 -9.28
CA PHE A 174 -5.76 1.76 -10.68
C PHE A 174 -4.52 1.76 -11.59
N TYR A 175 -3.31 1.64 -11.04
CA TYR A 175 -2.07 1.56 -11.82
C TYR A 175 -1.02 0.68 -11.15
N VAL A 176 -0.01 0.31 -11.95
CA VAL A 176 1.19 -0.42 -11.52
C VAL A 176 2.38 0.36 -12.03
N ASP A 177 3.31 0.75 -11.15
CA ASP A 177 4.49 1.52 -11.56
C ASP A 177 5.64 1.48 -10.53
N GLY A 178 6.81 1.88 -11.00
CA GLY A 178 8.06 1.95 -10.26
C GLY A 178 8.90 0.68 -10.36
N PRO A 179 10.16 0.74 -9.96
CA PRO A 179 11.04 -0.41 -10.03
C PRO A 179 10.55 -1.55 -9.14
N VAL A 180 10.67 -2.78 -9.64
CA VAL A 180 10.46 -4.00 -8.86
C VAL A 180 11.62 -4.15 -7.87
N LEU A 181 11.30 -4.49 -6.62
CA LEU A 181 12.29 -4.69 -5.57
C LEU A 181 13.31 -5.77 -5.95
N GLU A 182 14.58 -5.44 -5.87
CA GLU A 182 15.68 -6.42 -5.95
C GLU A 182 15.78 -7.21 -4.64
N PRO A 183 16.03 -8.55 -4.69
CA PRO A 183 16.07 -9.40 -3.50
C PRO A 183 17.04 -8.93 -2.41
N GLU A 184 18.17 -8.37 -2.79
CA GLU A 184 19.21 -7.85 -1.89
C GLU A 184 18.80 -6.58 -1.13
N ASN A 185 17.81 -5.85 -1.62
CA ASN A 185 17.29 -4.64 -1.01
C ASN A 185 16.09 -4.90 -0.09
N LYS A 186 15.73 -6.17 0.16
CA LYS A 186 14.62 -6.54 1.05
C LYS A 186 14.75 -5.92 2.44
N SER A 187 13.63 -5.42 2.93
CA SER A 187 13.50 -4.83 4.26
C SER A 187 12.03 -4.83 4.68
N PHE A 188 11.71 -4.33 5.87
CA PHE A 188 10.31 -4.20 6.30
C PHE A 188 9.50 -3.21 5.46
N VAL A 189 10.14 -2.26 4.78
CA VAL A 189 9.48 -1.35 3.81
C VAL A 189 9.49 -1.90 2.37
N GLY A 190 9.85 -3.16 2.20
CA GLY A 190 9.85 -3.86 0.90
C GLY A 190 10.26 -5.31 1.08
N MET A 191 9.28 -6.22 1.34
CA MET A 191 9.56 -7.64 1.59
C MET A 191 9.57 -8.48 0.33
N HIS A 192 8.79 -8.12 -0.67
CA HIS A 192 8.56 -8.94 -1.88
C HIS A 192 8.97 -8.20 -3.14
N CYS A 193 9.35 -8.97 -4.16
CA CYS A 193 9.79 -8.46 -5.47
C CYS A 193 8.58 -7.96 -6.28
N VAL A 194 8.01 -6.83 -5.83
CA VAL A 194 6.88 -6.13 -6.46
C VAL A 194 7.27 -4.68 -6.78
N PRO A 195 6.59 -4.00 -7.72
CA PRO A 195 6.77 -2.58 -7.99
C PRO A 195 6.44 -1.70 -6.77
N ILE A 196 6.83 -0.43 -6.81
CA ILE A 196 6.47 0.54 -5.77
C ILE A 196 4.94 0.61 -5.62
N VAL A 197 4.22 0.77 -6.74
CA VAL A 197 2.76 0.68 -6.77
C VAL A 197 2.40 -0.64 -7.43
N TYR A 198 1.86 -1.56 -6.66
CA TYR A 198 1.68 -2.95 -7.07
C TYR A 198 0.27 -3.27 -7.62
N GLY A 199 -0.70 -2.36 -7.48
CA GLY A 199 -2.00 -2.45 -8.12
C GLY A 199 -2.89 -3.62 -7.68
N LEU A 200 -2.75 -4.12 -6.46
CA LEU A 200 -3.57 -5.19 -5.85
C LEU A 200 -4.29 -4.66 -4.61
N THR A 201 -5.45 -5.21 -4.26
CA THR A 201 -6.01 -5.07 -2.92
C THR A 201 -5.16 -5.85 -1.92
N ILE A 202 -5.36 -5.60 -0.62
CA ILE A 202 -4.59 -6.33 0.41
C ILE A 202 -4.94 -7.82 0.41
N GLY A 203 -6.19 -8.19 0.09
CA GLY A 203 -6.61 -9.58 -0.07
C GLY A 203 -5.95 -10.26 -1.26
N GLU A 204 -5.92 -9.60 -2.42
CA GLU A 204 -5.21 -10.10 -3.60
C GLU A 204 -3.71 -10.24 -3.35
N TYR A 205 -3.12 -9.27 -2.61
CA TYR A 205 -1.71 -9.34 -2.22
C TYR A 205 -1.43 -10.54 -1.29
N ALA A 206 -2.32 -10.82 -0.33
CA ALA A 206 -2.22 -12.00 0.53
C ALA A 206 -2.25 -13.29 -0.28
N MET A 207 -3.17 -13.40 -1.24
CA MET A 207 -3.26 -14.56 -2.14
C MET A 207 -1.98 -14.72 -2.98
N MET A 208 -1.41 -13.63 -3.49
CA MET A 208 -0.16 -13.66 -4.24
C MET A 208 1.00 -14.14 -3.39
N VAL A 209 1.19 -13.58 -2.19
CA VAL A 209 2.26 -14.00 -1.25
C VAL A 209 2.16 -15.50 -0.94
N ASN A 210 0.95 -15.98 -0.67
CA ASN A 210 0.70 -17.39 -0.35
C ASN A 210 0.88 -18.31 -1.57
N GLY A 211 0.32 -17.91 -2.71
CA GLY A 211 0.35 -18.71 -3.94
C GLY A 211 1.73 -18.81 -4.57
N GLU A 212 2.51 -17.74 -4.55
CA GLU A 212 3.90 -17.72 -5.04
C GLU A 212 4.91 -18.27 -3.99
N ARG A 213 4.42 -18.74 -2.83
CA ARG A 213 5.24 -19.30 -1.74
C ARG A 213 6.32 -18.33 -1.25
N TRP A 214 5.95 -17.06 -1.07
CA TRP A 214 6.90 -16.02 -0.64
C TRP A 214 7.09 -15.92 0.88
N LEU A 215 6.38 -16.70 1.65
CA LEU A 215 6.65 -16.87 3.09
C LEU A 215 7.97 -17.61 3.30
N THR A 216 8.59 -17.48 4.48
CA THR A 216 9.87 -18.13 4.81
C THR A 216 9.79 -19.64 4.54
N ASP A 217 10.83 -20.19 3.96
CA ASP A 217 10.96 -21.61 3.56
C ASP A 217 9.86 -22.10 2.58
N GLY A 218 9.14 -21.18 1.93
CA GLY A 218 8.07 -21.50 1.00
C GLY A 218 6.84 -22.16 1.64
N ILE A 219 6.67 -21.99 2.96
CA ILE A 219 5.46 -22.46 3.66
C ILE A 219 4.22 -21.74 3.12
N GLN A 220 3.06 -22.34 3.31
CA GLN A 220 1.78 -21.75 2.92
C GLN A 220 0.89 -21.62 4.16
N CYS A 221 0.20 -20.50 4.24
CA CYS A 221 -0.81 -20.24 5.26
C CYS A 221 -2.16 -20.85 4.84
N ASP A 222 -2.91 -21.39 5.78
CA ASP A 222 -4.34 -21.66 5.58
C ASP A 222 -5.09 -20.33 5.51
N LEU A 223 -5.27 -19.82 4.27
CA LEU A 223 -5.71 -18.47 3.97
C LEU A 223 -7.10 -18.46 3.35
N THR A 224 -7.98 -17.65 3.92
CA THR A 224 -9.27 -17.27 3.33
C THR A 224 -9.30 -15.75 3.12
N VAL A 225 -9.69 -15.29 1.94
CA VAL A 225 -9.92 -13.87 1.66
C VAL A 225 -11.42 -13.61 1.55
N ILE A 226 -11.94 -12.67 2.31
CA ILE A 226 -13.32 -12.18 2.18
C ILE A 226 -13.30 -11.00 1.23
N PRO A 227 -13.79 -11.16 0.00
CA PRO A 227 -13.65 -10.15 -1.04
C PRO A 227 -14.54 -8.94 -0.79
N LEU A 228 -14.20 -7.82 -1.43
CA LEU A 228 -15.03 -6.63 -1.51
C LEU A 228 -16.32 -6.89 -2.31
N GLY A 229 -17.36 -6.13 -2.04
CA GLY A 229 -18.49 -5.97 -2.93
C GLY A 229 -18.42 -4.63 -3.67
N ASN A 230 -18.86 -4.60 -4.93
CA ASN A 230 -18.95 -3.37 -5.75
C ASN A 230 -17.62 -2.60 -5.91
N TYR A 231 -16.49 -3.26 -5.82
CA TYR A 231 -15.19 -2.63 -6.01
C TYR A 231 -14.90 -2.39 -7.50
N ASP A 232 -14.52 -1.14 -7.83
CA ASP A 232 -14.02 -0.77 -9.16
C ASP A 232 -12.52 -0.46 -9.05
N ARG A 233 -11.67 -1.32 -9.59
CA ARG A 233 -10.21 -1.13 -9.58
C ARG A 233 -9.79 0.19 -10.24
N ASN A 234 -10.55 0.67 -11.23
CA ASN A 234 -10.27 1.89 -11.99
C ASN A 234 -10.86 3.13 -11.31
N ALA A 235 -10.93 3.12 -9.97
CA ALA A 235 -11.39 4.25 -9.18
C ALA A 235 -10.40 4.61 -8.08
N ILE A 236 -10.37 5.89 -7.72
CA ILE A 236 -9.70 6.38 -6.51
C ILE A 236 -10.72 6.38 -5.38
N TYR A 237 -10.39 5.75 -4.26
CA TYR A 237 -11.24 5.69 -3.09
C TYR A 237 -10.81 6.69 -2.01
N LYS A 238 -11.72 7.56 -1.59
CA LYS A 238 -11.55 8.39 -0.41
C LYS A 238 -11.76 7.52 0.82
N LEU A 239 -10.69 7.27 1.53
CA LEU A 239 -10.73 6.43 2.73
C LEU A 239 -11.54 7.11 3.85
N PRO A 240 -12.40 6.38 4.57
CA PRO A 240 -13.27 6.96 5.60
C PRO A 240 -12.50 7.36 6.86
N VAL A 241 -11.35 6.75 7.08
CA VAL A 241 -10.41 7.05 8.17
C VAL A 241 -9.04 7.27 7.59
N LYS A 242 -8.30 8.21 8.16
CA LYS A 242 -6.89 8.44 7.81
C LYS A 242 -6.08 7.15 8.00
N PRO A 243 -5.42 6.62 6.96
CA PRO A 243 -4.62 5.40 7.10
C PRO A 243 -3.39 5.64 7.99
N SER A 244 -2.91 6.89 8.04
CA SER A 244 -1.80 7.35 8.88
C SER A 244 -2.06 8.81 9.31
N PRO A 245 -1.52 9.27 10.44
CA PRO A 245 -1.56 10.69 10.83
C PRO A 245 -1.01 11.63 9.75
N ASN A 246 -0.04 11.16 8.95
CA ASN A 246 0.56 11.94 7.86
C ASN A 246 -0.11 11.76 6.49
N LEU A 247 -1.20 11.01 6.40
CA LEU A 247 -2.02 10.89 5.19
C LEU A 247 -3.45 11.36 5.49
N PRO A 248 -3.65 12.68 5.68
CA PRO A 248 -4.89 13.23 6.23
C PRO A 248 -6.09 13.17 5.30
N ASN A 249 -5.87 13.04 3.98
CA ASN A 249 -6.90 13.07 2.95
C ASN A 249 -6.50 12.26 1.72
N TRP A 250 -7.43 12.09 0.78
CA TRP A 250 -7.21 11.30 -0.44
C TRP A 250 -6.12 11.89 -1.35
N GLU A 251 -5.93 13.22 -1.37
CA GLU A 251 -4.86 13.84 -2.16
C GLU A 251 -3.48 13.44 -1.65
N SER A 252 -3.29 13.45 -0.32
CA SER A 252 -2.03 12.98 0.27
C SER A 252 -1.78 11.50 -0.01
N VAL A 253 -2.82 10.67 -0.01
CA VAL A 253 -2.73 9.24 -0.35
C VAL A 253 -2.37 9.05 -1.82
N TYR A 254 -2.96 9.83 -2.73
CA TYR A 254 -2.64 9.79 -4.16
C TYR A 254 -1.20 10.23 -4.44
N LEU A 255 -0.72 11.28 -3.77
CA LEU A 255 0.63 11.83 -3.94
C LEU A 255 1.72 11.01 -3.24
N TYR A 256 1.34 10.23 -2.23
CA TYR A 256 2.26 9.48 -1.37
C TYR A 256 3.24 8.58 -2.12
N PRO A 257 2.87 7.79 -3.13
CA PRO A 257 3.82 6.93 -3.85
C PRO A 257 5.01 7.68 -4.45
N SER A 258 4.78 8.92 -4.93
CA SER A 258 5.81 9.76 -5.52
C SER A 258 6.59 10.55 -4.47
N LEU A 259 5.88 11.18 -3.51
CA LEU A 259 6.51 12.05 -2.53
C LEU A 259 7.27 11.30 -1.44
N CYS A 260 6.88 10.06 -1.13
CA CYS A 260 7.59 9.26 -0.12
C CYS A 260 9.04 8.95 -0.51
N LEU A 261 9.39 9.01 -1.79
CA LEU A 261 10.78 8.87 -2.25
C LEU A 261 11.69 9.94 -1.66
N PHE A 262 11.17 11.12 -1.39
CA PHE A 262 11.92 12.19 -0.75
C PHE A 262 12.34 11.91 0.69
N GLU A 263 11.69 10.96 1.39
CA GLU A 263 12.15 10.55 2.73
C GLU A 263 13.53 9.87 2.71
N GLY A 264 13.96 9.45 1.53
CA GLY A 264 15.33 9.01 1.24
C GLY A 264 16.28 10.14 0.84
N THR A 265 15.91 11.39 1.05
CA THR A 265 16.69 12.59 0.67
C THR A 265 16.69 13.65 1.78
N ASP A 266 17.31 14.78 1.53
CA ASP A 266 17.28 15.97 2.43
C ASP A 266 16.04 16.87 2.18
N VAL A 267 15.13 16.48 1.29
CA VAL A 267 13.91 17.22 0.95
C VAL A 267 12.79 16.85 1.92
N GLY A 268 12.16 17.84 2.53
CA GLY A 268 11.03 17.62 3.44
C GLY A 268 9.72 17.37 2.67
N VAL A 269 8.83 16.54 3.21
CA VAL A 269 7.52 16.21 2.61
C VAL A 269 6.33 16.76 3.41
N GLY A 270 6.55 17.86 4.10
CA GLY A 270 5.51 18.56 4.86
C GLY A 270 5.08 17.85 6.16
N ARG A 271 5.81 16.83 6.65
CA ARG A 271 5.55 16.23 7.96
C ARG A 271 5.61 17.26 9.06
N GLY A 272 4.71 17.17 10.04
CA GLY A 272 4.59 18.16 11.12
C GLY A 272 3.86 19.44 10.73
N THR A 273 3.43 19.59 9.47
CA THR A 273 2.61 20.71 8.98
C THR A 273 1.15 20.28 8.78
N LYS A 274 0.30 21.21 8.31
CA LYS A 274 -1.09 20.90 7.92
C LYS A 274 -1.19 20.18 6.55
N LEU A 275 -0.08 20.09 5.79
CA LEU A 275 -0.05 19.61 4.41
C LEU A 275 0.97 18.47 4.18
N PRO A 276 1.02 17.42 5.04
CA PRO A 276 1.94 16.32 4.83
C PRO A 276 1.62 15.60 3.52
N PHE A 277 2.67 15.28 2.74
CA PHE A 277 2.58 14.69 1.40
C PHE A 277 1.68 15.46 0.42
N GLN A 278 1.56 16.78 0.60
CA GLN A 278 0.91 17.71 -0.33
C GLN A 278 1.83 18.90 -0.67
N ILE A 279 2.97 18.98 -0.02
CA ILE A 279 4.07 19.89 -0.31
C ILE A 279 5.39 19.14 -0.22
N TYR A 280 6.42 19.68 -0.90
CA TYR A 280 7.79 19.33 -0.56
C TYR A 280 8.65 20.59 -0.42
N THR A 281 9.66 20.53 0.45
CA THR A 281 10.49 21.68 0.81
C THR A 281 11.93 21.43 0.44
N LEU A 282 12.58 22.43 -0.12
CA LEU A 282 14.01 22.47 -0.45
C LEU A 282 14.72 23.39 0.56
N PRO A 283 15.13 22.89 1.73
CA PRO A 283 15.61 23.74 2.84
C PRO A 283 16.80 24.62 2.44
N GLN A 284 17.72 24.08 1.63
CA GLN A 284 18.93 24.80 1.18
C GLN A 284 18.59 26.02 0.27
N LEU A 285 17.41 26.01 -0.36
CA LEU A 285 16.93 27.11 -1.21
C LEU A 285 15.87 27.96 -0.53
N ASN A 286 15.48 27.60 0.70
CA ASN A 286 14.34 28.22 1.42
C ASN A 286 13.07 28.27 0.54
N ASP A 287 12.80 27.17 -0.18
CA ASP A 287 11.69 27.10 -1.13
C ASP A 287 10.73 25.94 -0.78
N THR A 288 9.46 26.12 -1.14
CA THR A 288 8.41 25.13 -0.92
C THR A 288 7.57 24.99 -2.18
N VAL A 289 7.49 23.77 -2.70
CA VAL A 289 6.62 23.44 -3.82
C VAL A 289 5.27 22.96 -3.27
N ASN A 290 4.21 23.63 -3.67
CA ASN A 290 2.84 23.34 -3.25
C ASN A 290 2.11 22.50 -4.29
N LEU A 291 1.64 21.33 -3.88
CA LEU A 291 0.92 20.36 -4.72
C LEU A 291 -0.57 20.21 -4.32
N VAL A 292 -1.08 21.08 -3.45
CA VAL A 292 -2.50 21.09 -3.10
C VAL A 292 -3.34 21.28 -4.36
N GLY A 293 -4.34 20.43 -4.56
CA GLY A 293 -5.18 20.40 -5.76
C GLY A 293 -4.52 19.78 -7.00
N TYR A 294 -3.26 19.31 -6.90
CA TYR A 294 -2.59 18.63 -8.01
C TYR A 294 -3.36 17.38 -8.44
N ALA A 295 -3.71 16.51 -7.49
CA ALA A 295 -4.46 15.29 -7.74
C ALA A 295 -5.81 15.55 -8.44
N HIS A 296 -6.51 16.62 -8.08
CA HIS A 296 -7.75 17.01 -8.75
C HIS A 296 -7.56 17.34 -10.24
N ARG A 297 -6.43 17.95 -10.58
CA ARG A 297 -6.16 18.41 -11.96
C ARG A 297 -5.57 17.32 -12.86
N TYR A 298 -4.77 16.43 -12.28
CA TYR A 298 -3.90 15.56 -13.08
C TYR A 298 -4.21 14.05 -12.96
N ARG A 299 -5.07 13.61 -12.00
CA ARG A 299 -5.34 12.17 -11.77
C ARG A 299 -5.74 11.38 -13.01
N ASN A 300 -6.45 12.01 -13.96
CA ASN A 300 -6.89 11.34 -15.19
C ASN A 300 -5.75 11.16 -16.20
N ASN A 301 -4.72 12.01 -16.14
CA ASN A 301 -3.61 12.02 -17.09
C ASN A 301 -2.32 11.40 -16.53
N GLU A 302 -2.25 11.23 -15.19
CA GLU A 302 -1.04 10.77 -14.50
C GLU A 302 -1.34 9.53 -13.65
N GLN A 303 -1.49 8.39 -14.32
CA GLN A 303 -1.60 7.07 -13.68
C GLN A 303 -0.22 6.43 -13.57
N LYS A 304 0.71 7.14 -12.93
CA LYS A 304 2.11 6.75 -12.77
C LYS A 304 2.76 7.46 -11.58
N LEU A 305 3.91 6.96 -11.14
CA LEU A 305 4.78 7.70 -10.24
C LEU A 305 5.26 8.98 -10.94
N ASN A 306 5.18 10.10 -10.28
CA ASN A 306 5.74 11.34 -10.79
C ASN A 306 7.21 11.46 -10.34
N LEU A 307 8.14 11.15 -11.23
CA LEU A 307 9.57 11.30 -10.98
C LEU A 307 10.08 12.72 -11.24
N SER A 308 9.31 13.54 -11.98
CA SER A 308 9.75 14.89 -12.33
C SER A 308 10.09 15.72 -11.09
N TRP A 309 9.41 15.51 -9.99
CA TRP A 309 9.64 16.24 -8.73
C TRP A 309 11.02 15.94 -8.11
N ILE A 310 11.40 14.66 -8.03
CA ILE A 310 12.71 14.29 -7.48
C ILE A 310 13.84 14.65 -8.44
N LEU A 311 13.60 14.56 -9.76
CA LEU A 311 14.57 14.99 -10.79
C LEU A 311 14.77 16.50 -10.74
N ASP A 312 13.70 17.31 -10.62
CA ASP A 312 13.79 18.76 -10.47
C ASP A 312 14.49 19.15 -9.18
N ALA A 313 14.10 18.57 -8.06
CA ALA A 313 14.74 18.81 -6.76
C ALA A 313 16.25 18.51 -6.80
N ARG A 314 16.65 17.35 -7.39
CA ARG A 314 18.07 17.00 -7.53
C ARG A 314 18.82 17.98 -8.45
N LYS A 315 18.20 18.43 -9.54
CA LYS A 315 18.78 19.41 -10.44
C LYS A 315 18.97 20.78 -9.76
N ARG A 316 18.00 21.20 -8.98
CA ARG A 316 18.05 22.48 -8.23
C ARG A 316 19.07 22.43 -7.09
N LEU A 317 19.28 21.24 -6.49
CA LEU A 317 20.25 20.99 -5.43
C LEU A 317 21.49 20.24 -5.95
N GLN A 318 21.93 20.52 -7.17
CA GLN A 318 23.01 19.80 -7.87
C GLN A 318 24.34 19.76 -7.11
N ASN A 319 24.62 20.74 -6.24
CA ASN A 319 25.83 20.82 -5.42
C ASN A 319 25.72 20.11 -4.08
N ASP A 320 24.56 19.51 -3.78
CA ASP A 320 24.37 18.80 -2.53
C ASP A 320 24.83 17.33 -2.68
N GLU A 321 26.02 17.05 -2.17
CA GLU A 321 26.58 15.68 -2.18
C GLU A 321 25.80 14.73 -1.27
N LYS A 322 25.02 15.25 -0.32
CA LYS A 322 24.23 14.50 0.66
C LYS A 322 22.75 14.42 0.30
N PHE A 323 22.37 14.82 -0.93
CA PHE A 323 20.97 14.81 -1.37
C PHE A 323 20.27 13.48 -1.08
N PHE A 324 20.92 12.34 -1.35
CA PHE A 324 20.40 11.02 -1.01
C PHE A 324 21.00 10.50 0.30
N ASN A 325 20.15 9.93 1.15
CA ASN A 325 20.57 9.19 2.34
C ASN A 325 20.45 7.66 2.11
N THR A 326 20.90 6.85 3.05
CA THR A 326 20.90 5.39 2.98
C THR A 326 19.49 4.77 2.92
N TYR A 327 18.45 5.52 3.28
CA TYR A 327 17.08 5.04 3.24
C TYR A 327 16.49 5.05 1.82
N PHE A 328 17.04 5.86 0.91
CA PHE A 328 16.57 5.97 -0.48
C PHE A 328 16.52 4.60 -1.18
N ILE A 329 17.60 3.82 -1.09
CA ILE A 329 17.67 2.48 -1.70
C ILE A 329 16.58 1.55 -1.16
N LYS A 330 16.26 1.63 0.14
CA LYS A 330 15.18 0.82 0.75
C LYS A 330 13.80 1.20 0.23
N LEU A 331 13.57 2.49 -0.05
CA LEU A 331 12.30 2.96 -0.61
C LEU A 331 12.16 2.56 -2.09
N VAL A 332 13.18 2.85 -2.89
CA VAL A 332 13.12 2.55 -4.34
C VAL A 332 13.30 1.06 -4.64
N GLY A 333 13.99 0.32 -3.79
CA GLY A 333 14.15 -1.12 -3.88
C GLY A 333 15.14 -1.60 -4.94
N VAL A 334 15.86 -0.69 -5.62
CA VAL A 334 16.88 -0.98 -6.63
C VAL A 334 18.13 -0.17 -6.35
N SER A 335 19.27 -0.74 -6.68
CA SER A 335 20.56 -0.17 -6.30
C SER A 335 21.04 0.94 -7.24
N ASP A 336 20.53 1.02 -8.46
CA ASP A 336 21.03 1.87 -9.53
C ASP A 336 20.27 3.18 -9.76
N LEU A 337 19.05 3.35 -9.17
CA LEU A 337 18.21 4.52 -9.43
C LEU A 337 18.87 5.83 -8.97
N GLN A 338 19.54 5.83 -7.82
CA GLN A 338 20.30 6.99 -7.36
C GLN A 338 21.36 7.43 -8.39
N GLN A 339 22.10 6.47 -8.93
CA GLN A 339 23.11 6.74 -9.95
C GLN A 339 22.48 7.29 -11.23
N LYS A 340 21.36 6.71 -11.69
CA LYS A 340 20.62 7.17 -12.86
C LYS A 340 20.17 8.62 -12.73
N ILE A 341 19.62 8.99 -11.57
CA ILE A 341 19.21 10.37 -11.27
C ILE A 341 20.42 11.31 -11.27
N ASN A 342 21.53 10.92 -10.60
CA ASN A 342 22.74 11.73 -10.53
C ASN A 342 23.40 11.91 -11.90
N SER A 343 23.27 10.93 -12.80
CA SER A 343 23.80 11.00 -14.17
C SER A 343 22.92 11.86 -15.11
N GLY A 344 21.80 12.41 -14.62
CA GLY A 344 20.93 13.27 -15.36
C GLY A 344 20.07 12.56 -16.40
N LEU A 345 19.79 11.26 -16.24
CA LEU A 345 18.85 10.55 -17.10
C LEU A 345 17.46 11.18 -17.02
N THR A 346 16.76 11.20 -18.14
CA THR A 346 15.38 11.66 -18.23
C THR A 346 14.43 10.67 -17.54
N GLU A 347 13.23 11.12 -17.21
CA GLU A 347 12.18 10.27 -16.65
C GLU A 347 11.91 9.05 -17.54
N ASP A 348 11.86 9.22 -18.86
CA ASP A 348 11.57 8.15 -19.81
C ASP A 348 12.70 7.10 -19.88
N GLU A 349 13.95 7.53 -19.83
CA GLU A 349 15.11 6.61 -19.77
C GLU A 349 15.09 5.80 -18.46
N ILE A 350 14.78 6.46 -17.33
CA ILE A 350 14.66 5.78 -16.04
C ILE A 350 13.53 4.76 -16.08
N ARG A 351 12.35 5.13 -16.58
CA ARG A 351 11.18 4.24 -16.68
C ARG A 351 11.46 3.03 -17.56
N SER A 352 12.12 3.25 -18.71
CA SER A 352 12.49 2.17 -19.62
C SER A 352 13.34 1.12 -18.93
N SER A 353 14.15 1.50 -17.93
CA SER A 353 15.05 0.57 -17.23
C SER A 353 14.35 -0.45 -16.35
N TRP A 354 13.13 -0.19 -15.90
CA TRP A 354 12.36 -1.13 -15.06
C TRP A 354 11.16 -1.80 -15.75
N GLN A 355 10.90 -1.46 -17.02
CA GLN A 355 9.71 -1.95 -17.73
C GLN A 355 9.64 -3.48 -17.79
N THR A 356 10.76 -4.15 -18.07
CA THR A 356 10.81 -5.63 -18.09
C THR A 356 10.42 -6.23 -16.74
N GLY A 357 10.82 -5.59 -15.63
CA GLY A 357 10.43 -6.01 -14.28
C GLY A 357 8.92 -5.89 -14.07
N ILE A 358 8.32 -4.78 -14.50
CA ILE A 358 6.87 -4.56 -14.46
C ILE A 358 6.14 -5.62 -15.31
N ASP A 359 6.59 -5.87 -16.54
CA ASP A 359 5.94 -6.84 -17.43
C ASP A 359 5.94 -8.25 -16.84
N ASN A 360 7.02 -8.64 -16.17
CA ASN A 360 7.10 -9.92 -15.47
C ASN A 360 6.19 -9.95 -14.22
N TYR A 361 6.15 -8.87 -13.47
CA TYR A 361 5.26 -8.75 -12.31
C TYR A 361 3.78 -8.84 -12.72
N LEU A 362 3.38 -8.18 -13.80
CA LEU A 362 2.00 -8.22 -14.29
C LEU A 362 1.52 -9.64 -14.59
N LYS A 363 2.39 -10.52 -15.12
CA LYS A 363 2.07 -11.95 -15.36
C LYS A 363 1.82 -12.71 -14.05
N ILE A 364 2.53 -12.36 -12.98
CA ILE A 364 2.30 -12.93 -11.64
C ILE A 364 1.00 -12.40 -11.08
N ARG A 365 0.84 -11.07 -11.10
CA ARG A 365 -0.32 -10.35 -10.56
C ARG A 365 -1.64 -10.85 -11.13
N GLU A 366 -1.71 -11.09 -12.45
CA GLU A 366 -2.92 -11.51 -13.16
C GLU A 366 -3.55 -12.79 -12.58
N LYS A 367 -2.75 -13.70 -12.02
CA LYS A 367 -3.23 -14.93 -11.38
C LYS A 367 -4.06 -14.70 -10.12
N TYR A 368 -3.93 -13.54 -9.49
CA TYR A 368 -4.47 -13.23 -8.17
C TYR A 368 -5.53 -12.13 -8.17
N LEU A 369 -5.91 -11.62 -9.33
CA LEU A 369 -6.98 -10.64 -9.47
C LEU A 369 -8.34 -11.28 -9.16
N ILE A 370 -9.11 -10.64 -8.28
CA ILE A 370 -10.47 -11.04 -7.93
C ILE A 370 -11.49 -10.10 -8.60
N TYR A 371 -11.07 -8.86 -8.88
CA TYR A 371 -11.95 -7.80 -9.37
C TYR A 371 -11.58 -7.34 -10.77
#